data_e8ef01994c4bbb81667989ac9ae987c6
#
_entry.id   e8ef01994c4bbb81667989ac9ae987c6
#
_cell.length_a   1.000
_cell.length_b   1.000
_cell.length_c   1.000
_cell.angle_alpha   90.00
_cell.angle_beta   90.00
_cell.angle_gamma   90.00
#
_symmetry.space_group_name_H-M   'P 1'
#
loop_
_entity.id
_entity.type
_entity.pdbx_description
1 polymer ?
#
loop_
_entity_poly.entity_id
_entity_poly.type
_entity_poly.pdbx_seq_one_letter_code
_entity_poly.pdbx_strand_id
1 'polypeptide(L)'
;MPLLSFWKSNRDEVLKMTVEQVVSSAGDGHLRDGSEASKEFRGYLRVCPSESLFNYARYCLENSFDKSGIILQDIVNELGRRLDFEVEDGLYQGKKTVVGFDGIWRSKSDPDILVEVKTTDYIAVSLDRIAEYKERLYAERRIEPNASMLVVVGREDTGALEAQVRGSRYAWDMRLISVERLIKLVQIKEKSDDPTTLTQIRQLLRPFEYTKIDRIIDVIFTTAVDVEQQIAEHPPVEEGDKEHGTFKQDRTDPDLLSAKRVEAVEAFARAKGKELVRYSRTLFWSADKTFRVCCAVSKRYEGDYQPYWYAFHPNWDRFLGEGKDSYFLLSCMDRAEAYAVPYSVLDKNKKSLNMTDRNDRSYWHVALTTMEDGSLAINLSRIGKKLALKPFAFGWSAATKAP
;
A
#
# COMPACT_ATOMS: atom_id res chain seq x y z
N MET A 1 -23.57 -18.19 -3.25
CA MET A 1 -23.04 -17.23 -4.24
C MET A 1 -21.55 -17.11 -3.97
N PRO A 2 -20.66 -17.20 -4.96
CA PRO A 2 -19.22 -17.15 -4.71
C PRO A 2 -18.82 -15.83 -4.01
N LEU A 3 -17.89 -15.90 -3.06
CA LEU A 3 -17.44 -14.77 -2.23
C LEU A 3 -17.06 -13.54 -3.06
N LEU A 4 -16.29 -13.74 -4.14
CA LEU A 4 -15.87 -12.62 -5.00
C LEU A 4 -17.02 -11.97 -5.76
N SER A 5 -18.06 -12.73 -6.11
CA SER A 5 -19.26 -12.17 -6.72
C SER A 5 -20.10 -11.42 -5.69
N PHE A 6 -20.17 -11.93 -4.46
CA PHE A 6 -20.84 -11.27 -3.35
C PHE A 6 -20.12 -9.96 -2.96
N TRP A 7 -18.81 -9.96 -2.91
CA TRP A 7 -17.98 -8.77 -2.73
C TRP A 7 -18.30 -7.67 -3.75
N LYS A 8 -18.39 -8.03 -5.03
CA LYS A 8 -18.69 -7.06 -6.10
C LYS A 8 -20.09 -6.46 -6.03
N SER A 9 -21.07 -7.23 -5.58
CA SER A 9 -22.48 -6.79 -5.53
C SER A 9 -22.87 -6.14 -4.21
N ASN A 10 -22.24 -6.53 -3.08
CA ASN A 10 -22.65 -6.13 -1.71
C ASN A 10 -21.42 -5.85 -0.83
N ARG A 11 -20.53 -4.97 -1.30
CA ARG A 11 -19.25 -4.66 -0.64
C ARG A 11 -19.42 -4.29 0.85
N ASP A 12 -20.37 -3.40 1.16
CA ASP A 12 -20.59 -2.91 2.52
C ASP A 12 -21.05 -4.00 3.48
N GLU A 13 -21.77 -5.01 2.98
CA GLU A 13 -22.17 -6.15 3.81
C GLU A 13 -21.00 -7.10 4.09
N VAL A 14 -20.15 -7.33 3.08
CA VAL A 14 -18.95 -8.17 3.27
C VAL A 14 -17.96 -7.51 4.23
N LEU A 15 -17.82 -6.19 4.20
CA LEU A 15 -16.95 -5.44 5.12
C LEU A 15 -17.37 -5.53 6.59
N LYS A 16 -18.64 -5.85 6.87
CA LYS A 16 -19.14 -6.06 8.23
C LYS A 16 -18.95 -7.49 8.75
N MET A 17 -18.61 -8.43 7.86
CA MET A 17 -18.44 -9.84 8.20
C MET A 17 -17.18 -10.08 9.04
N THR A 18 -17.27 -11.02 9.97
CA THR A 18 -16.07 -11.60 10.59
C THR A 18 -15.32 -12.45 9.57
N VAL A 19 -14.04 -12.74 9.83
CA VAL A 19 -13.25 -13.58 8.92
C VAL A 19 -13.82 -14.99 8.78
N GLU A 20 -14.44 -15.55 9.83
CA GLU A 20 -15.12 -16.85 9.76
C GLU A 20 -16.31 -16.82 8.79
N GLN A 21 -17.12 -15.74 8.84
CA GLN A 21 -18.24 -15.55 7.92
C GLN A 21 -17.75 -15.39 6.47
N VAL A 22 -16.66 -14.66 6.28
CA VAL A 22 -16.00 -14.52 4.96
C VAL A 22 -15.55 -15.87 4.43
N VAL A 23 -14.85 -16.67 5.24
CA VAL A 23 -14.40 -18.01 4.85
C VAL A 23 -15.60 -18.94 4.56
N SER A 24 -16.63 -18.89 5.40
CA SER A 24 -17.85 -19.68 5.19
C SER A 24 -18.60 -19.33 3.89
N SER A 25 -18.39 -18.11 3.38
CA SER A 25 -18.96 -17.63 2.13
C SER A 25 -18.11 -17.98 0.90
N ALA A 26 -16.88 -18.51 1.10
CA ALA A 26 -15.97 -18.89 0.03
C ALA A 26 -16.17 -20.35 -0.38
N GLY A 27 -16.55 -20.62 -1.62
CA GLY A 27 -16.75 -21.95 -2.14
C GLY A 27 -17.68 -22.82 -1.27
N ASP A 28 -17.13 -23.92 -0.73
CA ASP A 28 -17.81 -24.81 0.23
C ASP A 28 -17.54 -24.43 1.72
N GLY A 29 -16.90 -23.30 1.97
CA GLY A 29 -16.53 -22.82 3.31
C GLY A 29 -15.35 -23.57 3.96
N HIS A 30 -14.73 -24.49 3.25
CA HIS A 30 -13.63 -25.29 3.79
C HIS A 30 -12.30 -25.01 3.08
N LEU A 31 -11.39 -24.35 3.79
CA LEU A 31 -10.04 -24.09 3.28
C LEU A 31 -9.23 -25.39 3.22
N ARG A 32 -8.85 -25.77 2.00
CA ARG A 32 -8.02 -26.95 1.68
C ARG A 32 -7.09 -26.57 0.52
N ASP A 33 -5.94 -27.23 0.46
CA ASP A 33 -4.98 -26.99 -0.61
C ASP A 33 -5.60 -27.15 -1.99
N GLY A 34 -5.54 -26.10 -2.81
CA GLY A 34 -6.05 -26.06 -4.17
C GLY A 34 -7.59 -26.02 -4.30
N SER A 35 -8.35 -25.97 -3.19
CA SER A 35 -9.81 -25.87 -3.22
C SER A 35 -10.29 -24.53 -3.79
N GLU A 36 -11.54 -24.51 -4.25
CA GLU A 36 -12.18 -23.28 -4.71
C GLU A 36 -12.34 -22.27 -3.55
N ALA A 37 -12.70 -22.74 -2.35
CA ALA A 37 -12.80 -21.92 -1.15
C ALA A 37 -11.48 -21.18 -0.86
N SER A 38 -10.34 -21.86 -0.97
CA SER A 38 -9.02 -21.26 -0.74
C SER A 38 -8.67 -20.23 -1.80
N LYS A 39 -8.99 -20.50 -3.07
CA LYS A 39 -8.76 -19.55 -4.17
C LYS A 39 -9.62 -18.30 -4.02
N GLU A 40 -10.90 -18.46 -3.69
CA GLU A 40 -11.82 -17.34 -3.48
C GLU A 40 -11.42 -16.50 -2.26
N PHE A 41 -11.07 -17.15 -1.14
CA PHE A 41 -10.63 -16.44 0.06
C PHE A 41 -9.36 -15.64 -0.20
N ARG A 42 -8.31 -16.26 -0.75
CA ARG A 42 -7.08 -15.54 -1.13
C ARG A 42 -7.34 -14.45 -2.17
N GLY A 43 -8.23 -14.70 -3.14
CA GLY A 43 -8.66 -13.71 -4.12
C GLY A 43 -9.35 -12.50 -3.47
N TYR A 44 -10.20 -12.73 -2.45
CA TYR A 44 -10.83 -11.67 -1.69
C TYR A 44 -9.82 -10.86 -0.86
N LEU A 45 -8.89 -11.52 -0.15
CA LEU A 45 -7.85 -10.82 0.61
C LEU A 45 -7.04 -9.85 -0.26
N ARG A 46 -6.80 -10.20 -1.53
CA ARG A 46 -6.07 -9.35 -2.49
C ARG A 46 -6.80 -8.05 -2.86
N VAL A 47 -8.12 -7.99 -2.70
CA VAL A 47 -8.93 -6.84 -3.13
C VAL A 47 -9.60 -6.11 -1.96
N CYS A 48 -9.67 -6.69 -0.78
CA CYS A 48 -10.25 -6.04 0.38
C CYS A 48 -9.34 -4.90 0.88
N PRO A 49 -9.88 -3.88 1.57
CA PRO A 49 -9.09 -2.84 2.21
C PRO A 49 -8.11 -3.41 3.25
N SER A 50 -6.95 -2.77 3.42
CA SER A 50 -5.95 -3.19 4.41
C SER A 50 -6.49 -3.21 5.84
N GLU A 51 -7.41 -2.29 6.17
CA GLU A 51 -8.08 -2.28 7.48
C GLU A 51 -8.85 -3.58 7.76
N SER A 52 -9.50 -4.15 6.74
CA SER A 52 -10.16 -5.46 6.87
C SER A 52 -9.15 -6.57 7.17
N LEU A 53 -7.98 -6.57 6.52
CA LEU A 53 -6.91 -7.53 6.82
C LEU A 53 -6.44 -7.40 8.27
N PHE A 54 -6.29 -6.16 8.77
CA PHE A 54 -5.86 -5.90 10.15
C PHE A 54 -6.89 -6.42 11.16
N ASN A 55 -8.16 -6.17 10.90
CA ASN A 55 -9.26 -6.63 11.76
C ASN A 55 -9.37 -8.15 11.73
N TYR A 56 -9.23 -8.79 10.57
CA TYR A 56 -9.24 -10.25 10.45
C TYR A 56 -8.06 -10.91 11.16
N ALA A 57 -6.87 -10.31 11.06
CA ALA A 57 -5.70 -10.81 11.78
C ALA A 57 -5.92 -10.76 13.30
N ARG A 58 -6.39 -9.63 13.84
CA ARG A 58 -6.73 -9.49 15.25
C ARG A 58 -7.80 -10.49 15.68
N TYR A 59 -8.86 -10.64 14.88
CA TYR A 59 -9.92 -11.61 15.15
C TYR A 59 -9.38 -13.03 15.27
N CYS A 60 -8.47 -13.46 14.38
CA CYS A 60 -7.81 -14.77 14.45
C CYS A 60 -6.99 -14.99 15.72
N LEU A 61 -6.44 -13.91 16.30
CA LEU A 61 -5.60 -13.97 17.51
C LEU A 61 -6.43 -13.91 18.80
N GLU A 62 -7.52 -13.17 18.79
CA GLU A 62 -8.39 -12.94 19.94
C GLU A 62 -9.40 -14.07 20.13
N ASN A 63 -9.78 -14.75 19.06
CA ASN A 63 -10.83 -15.77 19.07
C ASN A 63 -10.25 -17.16 18.75
N SER A 64 -10.57 -18.14 19.58
CA SER A 64 -10.21 -19.54 19.35
C SER A 64 -11.30 -20.21 18.49
N PHE A 65 -10.99 -20.47 17.22
CA PHE A 65 -11.90 -21.19 16.33
C PHE A 65 -11.10 -22.12 15.38
N ASP A 66 -11.82 -23.08 14.78
CA ASP A 66 -11.18 -24.04 13.88
C ASP A 66 -10.50 -23.32 12.71
N LYS A 67 -9.29 -23.73 12.39
CA LYS A 67 -8.47 -23.21 11.26
C LYS A 67 -8.02 -21.75 11.37
N SER A 68 -8.15 -21.10 12.53
CA SER A 68 -7.64 -19.74 12.72
C SER A 68 -6.17 -19.58 12.30
N GLY A 69 -5.34 -20.62 12.49
CA GLY A 69 -3.93 -20.62 12.09
C GLY A 69 -3.71 -20.53 10.58
N ILE A 70 -4.44 -21.31 9.79
CA ILE A 70 -4.30 -21.29 8.32
C ILE A 70 -4.92 -20.03 7.71
N ILE A 71 -5.95 -19.49 8.33
CA ILE A 71 -6.54 -18.19 7.96
C ILE A 71 -5.50 -17.08 8.23
N LEU A 72 -4.86 -17.10 9.41
CA LEU A 72 -3.81 -16.13 9.74
C LEU A 72 -2.61 -16.24 8.80
N GLN A 73 -2.22 -17.47 8.39
CA GLN A 73 -1.19 -17.70 7.38
C GLN A 73 -1.49 -16.97 6.08
N ASP A 74 -2.72 -17.08 5.53
CA ASP A 74 -3.11 -16.39 4.30
C ASP A 74 -3.14 -14.86 4.48
N ILE A 75 -3.59 -14.37 5.64
CA ILE A 75 -3.58 -12.93 5.96
C ILE A 75 -2.14 -12.41 6.04
N VAL A 76 -1.24 -13.11 6.72
CA VAL A 76 0.18 -12.73 6.82
C VAL A 76 0.83 -12.69 5.44
N ASN A 77 0.54 -13.67 4.60
CA ASN A 77 1.00 -13.68 3.21
C ASN A 77 0.47 -12.47 2.42
N GLU A 78 -0.77 -12.09 2.65
CA GLU A 78 -1.31 -10.88 2.02
C GLU A 78 -0.65 -9.61 2.56
N LEU A 79 -0.32 -9.51 3.85
CA LEU A 79 0.48 -8.39 4.39
C LEU A 79 1.86 -8.31 3.70
N GLY A 80 2.48 -9.44 3.39
CA GLY A 80 3.69 -9.50 2.57
C GLY A 80 3.49 -8.90 1.17
N ARG A 81 2.36 -9.20 0.51
CA ARG A 81 2.01 -8.59 -0.79
C ARG A 81 1.78 -7.07 -0.66
N ARG A 82 1.18 -6.61 0.45
CA ARG A 82 1.03 -5.17 0.73
C ARG A 82 2.38 -4.47 0.91
N LEU A 83 3.41 -5.19 1.36
CA LEU A 83 4.80 -4.72 1.40
C LEU A 83 5.54 -4.94 0.05
N ASP A 84 4.79 -5.23 -1.02
CA ASP A 84 5.25 -5.40 -2.39
C ASP A 84 6.24 -6.57 -2.59
N PHE A 85 6.13 -7.60 -1.75
CA PHE A 85 6.76 -8.88 -2.04
C PHE A 85 5.94 -9.65 -3.09
N GLU A 86 6.62 -10.43 -3.93
CA GLU A 86 6.03 -11.52 -4.66
C GLU A 86 5.94 -12.73 -3.72
N VAL A 87 4.71 -13.15 -3.39
CA VAL A 87 4.46 -14.14 -2.36
C VAL A 87 3.97 -15.44 -2.97
N GLU A 88 4.70 -16.52 -2.68
CA GLU A 88 4.27 -17.90 -2.88
C GLU A 88 3.60 -18.38 -1.60
N ASP A 89 2.30 -18.69 -1.68
CA ASP A 89 1.52 -19.18 -0.54
C ASP A 89 1.92 -20.62 -0.22
N GLY A 90 2.09 -20.92 1.07
CA GLY A 90 2.35 -22.25 1.56
C GLY A 90 1.12 -23.17 1.50
N LEU A 91 1.33 -24.45 1.81
CA LEU A 91 0.27 -25.44 1.95
C LEU A 91 -0.34 -25.37 3.36
N TYR A 92 -1.64 -25.60 3.43
CA TYR A 92 -2.34 -25.69 4.73
C TYR A 92 -2.02 -27.01 5.46
N GLN A 93 -1.80 -28.06 4.69
CA GLN A 93 -1.45 -29.37 5.24
C GLN A 93 -0.14 -29.85 4.65
N GLY A 94 0.83 -30.09 5.51
CA GLY A 94 2.10 -30.68 5.11
C GLY A 94 1.90 -32.08 4.48
N LYS A 95 2.47 -32.30 3.31
CA LYS A 95 2.54 -33.62 2.69
C LYS A 95 3.92 -34.21 2.94
N LYS A 96 4.02 -35.53 3.16
CA LYS A 96 5.33 -36.20 3.39
C LYS A 96 6.37 -35.94 2.30
N THR A 97 5.91 -35.63 1.09
CA THR A 97 6.75 -35.43 -0.11
C THR A 97 7.00 -33.93 -0.43
N VAL A 98 6.37 -33.01 0.28
CA VAL A 98 6.46 -31.55 0.00
C VAL A 98 6.89 -30.84 1.26
N VAL A 99 7.85 -29.92 1.13
CA VAL A 99 8.30 -29.08 2.24
C VAL A 99 7.14 -28.23 2.75
N GLY A 100 6.82 -28.34 4.04
CA GLY A 100 5.82 -27.49 4.69
C GLY A 100 6.42 -26.15 5.02
N PHE A 101 5.91 -25.09 4.46
CA PHE A 101 6.21 -23.69 4.80
C PHE A 101 4.93 -22.88 4.70
N ASP A 102 4.87 -21.75 5.38
CA ASP A 102 3.67 -20.91 5.37
C ASP A 102 3.71 -19.85 4.27
N GLY A 103 4.91 -19.41 3.87
CA GLY A 103 5.09 -18.51 2.75
C GLY A 103 6.54 -18.36 2.31
N ILE A 104 6.75 -18.04 1.03
CA ILE A 104 8.04 -17.56 0.51
C ILE A 104 7.80 -16.17 -0.07
N TRP A 105 8.50 -15.18 0.47
CA TRP A 105 8.39 -13.78 0.06
C TRP A 105 9.63 -13.38 -0.75
N ARG A 106 9.43 -13.03 -2.02
CA ARG A 106 10.49 -12.65 -2.96
C ARG A 106 10.50 -11.17 -3.25
N SER A 107 11.67 -10.63 -3.46
CA SER A 107 11.88 -9.24 -3.91
C SER A 107 12.90 -9.24 -5.04
N LYS A 108 12.76 -8.34 -6.00
CA LYS A 108 13.70 -8.22 -7.13
C LYS A 108 15.12 -7.82 -6.73
N SER A 109 15.24 -7.12 -5.60
CA SER A 109 16.50 -6.50 -5.15
C SER A 109 17.16 -7.20 -3.98
N ASP A 110 16.47 -8.15 -3.39
CA ASP A 110 16.84 -8.69 -2.10
C ASP A 110 16.65 -10.21 -2.02
N PRO A 111 17.44 -10.95 -1.21
CA PRO A 111 17.28 -12.38 -1.01
C PRO A 111 15.88 -12.78 -0.51
N ASP A 112 15.45 -13.99 -0.80
CA ASP A 112 14.16 -14.54 -0.40
C ASP A 112 14.00 -14.59 1.14
N ILE A 113 12.77 -14.54 1.60
CA ILE A 113 12.40 -14.72 2.99
C ILE A 113 11.47 -15.94 3.09
N LEU A 114 11.88 -16.97 3.81
CA LEU A 114 11.02 -18.07 4.22
C LEU A 114 10.22 -17.63 5.43
N VAL A 115 8.90 -17.70 5.35
CA VAL A 115 7.98 -17.22 6.39
C VAL A 115 7.31 -18.40 7.08
N GLU A 116 7.30 -18.36 8.41
CA GLU A 116 6.57 -19.27 9.31
C GLU A 116 5.64 -18.44 10.19
N VAL A 117 4.37 -18.84 10.29
CA VAL A 117 3.33 -18.14 11.04
C VAL A 117 2.88 -18.96 12.24
N LYS A 118 2.82 -18.34 13.41
CA LYS A 118 2.34 -18.98 14.64
C LYS A 118 1.26 -18.11 15.28
N THR A 119 0.13 -18.71 15.61
CA THR A 119 -0.96 -18.01 16.32
C THR A 119 -0.64 -17.75 17.78
N THR A 120 0.31 -18.51 18.35
CA THR A 120 0.71 -18.39 19.76
C THR A 120 2.23 -18.43 19.87
N ASP A 121 2.74 -17.78 20.92
CA ASP A 121 4.13 -17.82 21.37
C ASP A 121 4.45 -19.03 22.27
N TYR A 122 3.40 -19.75 22.71
CA TYR A 122 3.46 -20.80 23.73
C TYR A 122 3.90 -22.17 23.21
N ILE A 123 3.86 -22.39 21.89
CA ILE A 123 4.33 -23.64 21.29
C ILE A 123 5.84 -23.48 21.02
N ALA A 124 6.66 -24.37 21.60
CA ALA A 124 8.08 -24.43 21.29
C ALA A 124 8.26 -24.51 19.75
N VAL A 125 8.64 -23.39 19.15
CA VAL A 125 8.94 -23.34 17.72
C VAL A 125 10.20 -24.16 17.51
N SER A 126 10.11 -25.24 16.73
CA SER A 126 11.28 -26.00 16.36
C SER A 126 12.08 -25.21 15.32
N LEU A 127 13.10 -24.47 15.79
CA LEU A 127 13.99 -23.71 14.90
C LEU A 127 14.72 -24.63 13.91
N ASP A 128 15.11 -25.82 14.36
CA ASP A 128 15.73 -26.83 13.50
C ASP A 128 14.81 -27.26 12.37
N ARG A 129 13.51 -27.40 12.63
CA ARG A 129 12.53 -27.76 11.58
C ARG A 129 12.39 -26.66 10.52
N ILE A 130 12.36 -25.40 10.92
CA ILE A 130 12.30 -24.28 9.98
C ILE A 130 13.59 -24.23 9.15
N ALA A 131 14.73 -24.43 9.79
CA ALA A 131 16.03 -24.48 9.10
C ALA A 131 16.10 -25.66 8.13
N GLU A 132 15.60 -26.86 8.52
CA GLU A 132 15.48 -28.00 7.62
C GLU A 132 14.61 -27.69 6.40
N TYR A 133 13.51 -26.95 6.56
CA TYR A 133 12.70 -26.50 5.43
C TYR A 133 13.49 -25.59 4.49
N LYS A 134 14.27 -24.64 5.03
CA LYS A 134 15.14 -23.79 4.24
C LYS A 134 16.17 -24.60 3.43
N GLU A 135 16.86 -25.55 4.07
CA GLU A 135 17.83 -26.43 3.41
C GLU A 135 17.21 -27.26 2.26
N ARG A 136 16.03 -27.82 2.50
CA ARG A 136 15.30 -28.59 1.48
C ARG A 136 14.84 -27.73 0.32
N LEU A 137 14.27 -26.55 0.58
CA LEU A 137 13.84 -25.61 -0.44
C LEU A 137 15.02 -25.10 -1.28
N TYR A 138 16.17 -24.90 -0.64
CA TYR A 138 17.41 -24.59 -1.36
C TYR A 138 17.87 -25.75 -2.27
N ALA A 139 17.88 -26.97 -1.75
CA ALA A 139 18.23 -28.16 -2.53
C ALA A 139 17.26 -28.36 -3.74
N GLU A 140 15.99 -28.03 -3.58
CA GLU A 140 14.97 -28.01 -4.64
C GLU A 140 15.08 -26.80 -5.59
N ARG A 141 16.04 -25.88 -5.38
CA ARG A 141 16.26 -24.63 -6.14
C ARG A 141 15.04 -23.70 -6.15
N ARG A 142 14.28 -23.69 -5.06
CA ARG A 142 13.09 -22.86 -4.89
C ARG A 142 13.38 -21.53 -4.19
N ILE A 143 14.47 -21.46 -3.44
CA ILE A 143 14.97 -20.26 -2.78
C ILE A 143 16.48 -20.10 -3.01
N GLU A 144 17.00 -18.89 -2.79
CA GLU A 144 18.42 -18.58 -2.89
C GLU A 144 19.20 -19.06 -1.65
N PRO A 145 20.54 -19.30 -1.75
CA PRO A 145 21.36 -19.75 -0.63
C PRO A 145 21.34 -18.82 0.58
N ASN A 146 21.26 -17.52 0.31
CA ASN A 146 21.25 -16.44 1.30
C ASN A 146 19.83 -16.05 1.76
N ALA A 147 18.81 -16.86 1.45
CA ALA A 147 17.45 -16.68 1.96
C ALA A 147 17.46 -16.64 3.50
N SER A 148 16.68 -15.73 4.07
CA SER A 148 16.49 -15.62 5.51
C SER A 148 15.18 -16.26 5.98
N MET A 149 15.01 -16.38 7.30
CA MET A 149 13.80 -16.92 7.90
C MET A 149 13.11 -15.84 8.74
N LEU A 150 11.82 -15.67 8.56
CA LEU A 150 10.97 -14.76 9.33
C LEU A 150 9.89 -15.55 10.06
N VAL A 151 9.91 -15.52 11.39
CA VAL A 151 8.83 -16.10 12.20
C VAL A 151 7.88 -15.00 12.61
N VAL A 152 6.64 -15.08 12.14
CA VAL A 152 5.57 -14.15 12.46
C VAL A 152 4.73 -14.76 13.57
N VAL A 153 4.67 -14.10 14.74
CA VAL A 153 4.00 -14.60 15.95
C VAL A 153 2.76 -13.79 16.28
N GLY A 154 1.75 -14.45 16.85
CA GLY A 154 0.49 -13.82 17.19
C GLY A 154 0.58 -12.80 18.32
N ARG A 155 1.49 -12.98 19.28
CA ARG A 155 1.60 -12.15 20.48
C ARG A 155 2.84 -11.26 20.48
N GLU A 156 2.80 -10.19 21.31
CA GLU A 156 3.94 -9.28 21.48
C GLU A 156 5.01 -9.82 22.46
N ASP A 157 4.60 -10.65 23.45
CA ASP A 157 5.56 -11.24 24.41
C ASP A 157 6.23 -12.48 23.82
N THR A 158 7.36 -12.28 23.22
CA THR A 158 8.17 -13.28 22.54
C THR A 158 9.46 -13.63 23.30
N GLY A 159 9.59 -13.20 24.56
CA GLY A 159 10.85 -13.28 25.31
C GLY A 159 11.49 -14.67 25.34
N ALA A 160 10.70 -15.73 25.52
CA ALA A 160 11.19 -17.11 25.49
C ALA A 160 11.68 -17.52 24.09
N LEU A 161 10.94 -17.17 23.04
CA LEU A 161 11.31 -17.47 21.65
C LEU A 161 12.52 -16.65 21.20
N GLU A 162 12.61 -15.38 21.63
CA GLU A 162 13.79 -14.54 21.37
C GLU A 162 15.05 -15.13 22.03
N ALA A 163 14.94 -15.60 23.27
CA ALA A 163 16.04 -16.25 23.96
C ALA A 163 16.46 -17.55 23.22
N GLN A 164 15.49 -18.31 22.74
CA GLN A 164 15.75 -19.53 21.96
C GLN A 164 16.47 -19.19 20.64
N VAL A 165 16.03 -18.18 19.89
CA VAL A 165 16.69 -17.75 18.64
C VAL A 165 18.11 -17.26 18.92
N ARG A 166 18.28 -16.36 19.92
CA ARG A 166 19.62 -15.85 20.30
C ARG A 166 20.59 -16.92 20.73
N GLY A 167 20.10 -17.94 21.43
CA GLY A 167 20.93 -19.08 21.88
C GLY A 167 21.14 -20.15 20.81
N SER A 168 20.57 -20.03 19.65
CA SER A 168 20.68 -21.01 18.58
C SER A 168 21.76 -20.64 17.56
N ARG A 169 22.17 -21.64 16.77
CA ARG A 169 23.05 -21.44 15.61
C ARG A 169 22.39 -20.62 14.46
N TYR A 170 21.08 -20.37 14.56
CA TYR A 170 20.29 -19.67 13.55
C TYR A 170 20.09 -18.18 13.85
N ALA A 171 20.72 -17.64 14.87
CA ALA A 171 20.57 -16.24 15.30
C ALA A 171 20.84 -15.22 14.15
N TRP A 172 21.71 -15.58 13.22
CA TRP A 172 22.06 -14.75 12.07
C TRP A 172 21.18 -14.91 10.85
N ASP A 173 20.35 -15.96 10.80
CA ASP A 173 19.51 -16.30 9.67
C ASP A 173 18.03 -16.00 9.92
N MET A 174 17.65 -15.73 11.19
CA MET A 174 16.26 -15.67 11.60
C MET A 174 15.89 -14.33 12.23
N ARG A 175 14.66 -13.87 11.94
CA ARG A 175 14.01 -12.73 12.58
C ARG A 175 12.65 -13.13 13.14
N LEU A 176 12.24 -12.43 14.20
CA LEU A 176 10.93 -12.54 14.80
C LEU A 176 10.19 -11.22 14.63
N ILE A 177 8.90 -11.28 14.34
CA ILE A 177 8.01 -10.13 14.33
C ILE A 177 6.61 -10.54 14.80
N SER A 178 5.94 -9.70 15.60
CA SER A 178 4.53 -9.93 15.89
C SER A 178 3.65 -9.50 14.71
N VAL A 179 2.48 -10.13 14.60
CA VAL A 179 1.47 -9.75 13.58
C VAL A 179 1.13 -8.27 13.67
N GLU A 180 0.97 -7.74 14.90
CA GLU A 180 0.65 -6.32 15.11
C GLU A 180 1.77 -5.39 14.60
N ARG A 181 3.03 -5.78 14.76
CA ARG A 181 4.17 -4.99 14.24
C ARG A 181 4.28 -5.08 12.72
N LEU A 182 3.97 -6.24 12.15
CA LEU A 182 3.89 -6.39 10.69
C LEU A 182 2.78 -5.51 10.10
N ILE A 183 1.61 -5.45 10.75
CA ILE A 183 0.52 -4.52 10.40
C ILE A 183 1.01 -3.06 10.42
N LYS A 184 1.76 -2.66 11.47
CA LYS A 184 2.33 -1.30 11.55
C LYS A 184 3.27 -0.99 10.39
N LEU A 185 4.08 -1.94 9.93
CA LEU A 185 4.94 -1.74 8.76
C LEU A 185 4.12 -1.49 7.50
N VAL A 186 3.02 -2.22 7.30
CA VAL A 186 2.09 -1.96 6.18
C VAL A 186 1.48 -0.56 6.31
N GLN A 187 1.02 -0.17 7.50
CA GLN A 187 0.46 1.16 7.74
C GLN A 187 1.47 2.28 7.47
N ILE A 188 2.73 2.11 7.88
CA ILE A 188 3.82 3.08 7.58
C ILE A 188 3.99 3.22 6.07
N LYS A 189 4.11 2.10 5.37
CA LYS A 189 4.25 2.07 3.90
C LYS A 189 3.07 2.74 3.20
N GLU A 190 1.84 2.51 3.67
CA GLU A 190 0.63 3.09 3.08
C GLU A 190 0.45 4.59 3.39
N LYS A 191 1.16 5.12 4.36
CA LYS A 191 1.18 6.55 4.69
C LYS A 191 2.32 7.32 4.01
N SER A 192 3.32 6.64 3.48
CA SER A 192 4.49 7.22 2.82
C SER A 192 4.37 7.14 1.30
N ASP A 193 4.83 8.17 0.61
CA ASP A 193 5.04 8.17 -0.84
C ASP A 193 6.54 8.05 -1.19
N ASP A 194 7.44 8.03 -0.19
CA ASP A 194 8.85 7.87 -0.41
C ASP A 194 9.19 6.40 -0.77
N PRO A 195 9.73 6.14 -1.96
CA PRO A 195 10.11 4.80 -2.38
C PRO A 195 11.21 4.17 -1.52
N THR A 196 12.00 4.97 -0.81
CA THR A 196 13.04 4.47 0.09
C THR A 196 12.45 3.83 1.34
N THR A 197 11.30 4.30 1.83
CA THR A 197 10.57 3.74 2.97
C THR A 197 10.29 2.24 2.77
N LEU A 198 9.82 1.84 1.60
CA LEU A 198 9.54 0.44 1.30
C LEU A 198 10.82 -0.41 1.33
N THR A 199 11.91 0.09 0.74
CA THR A 199 13.21 -0.60 0.74
C THR A 199 13.71 -0.79 2.16
N GLN A 200 13.63 0.23 3.01
CA GLN A 200 14.01 0.16 4.40
C GLN A 200 13.17 -0.83 5.22
N ILE A 201 11.84 -0.82 5.03
CA ILE A 201 10.93 -1.79 5.66
C ILE A 201 11.34 -3.23 5.31
N ARG A 202 11.61 -3.52 4.02
CA ARG A 202 12.05 -4.85 3.59
C ARG A 202 13.37 -5.26 4.23
N GLN A 203 14.29 -4.31 4.36
CA GLN A 203 15.58 -4.56 5.02
C GLN A 203 15.43 -4.87 6.51
N LEU A 204 14.45 -4.26 7.22
CA LEU A 204 14.18 -4.56 8.62
C LEU A 204 13.68 -6.00 8.85
N LEU A 205 12.99 -6.58 7.88
CA LEU A 205 12.45 -7.94 7.97
C LEU A 205 13.54 -9.03 7.84
N ARG A 206 14.77 -8.64 7.61
CA ARG A 206 15.91 -9.54 7.42
C ARG A 206 16.90 -9.43 8.56
N PRO A 207 17.67 -10.48 8.80
CA PRO A 207 18.83 -10.41 9.68
C PRO A 207 19.86 -9.40 9.17
N PHE A 208 20.39 -8.57 10.05
CA PHE A 208 21.50 -7.66 9.78
C PHE A 208 22.43 -7.59 10.98
N GLU A 209 23.68 -7.21 10.76
CA GLU A 209 24.64 -7.04 11.84
C GLU A 209 24.24 -5.87 12.74
N TYR A 210 24.20 -6.13 14.05
CA TYR A 210 23.83 -5.11 15.06
C TYR A 210 24.89 -4.03 15.28
N THR A 211 26.10 -4.20 14.73
CA THR A 211 27.20 -3.27 14.90
C THR A 211 26.98 -1.94 14.15
N LYS A 212 26.13 -1.94 13.13
CA LYS A 212 25.80 -0.75 12.35
C LYS A 212 24.32 -0.41 12.49
N ILE A 213 24.03 0.68 13.19
CA ILE A 213 22.65 1.15 13.46
C ILE A 213 22.12 2.14 12.42
N ASP A 214 22.92 2.53 11.44
CA ASP A 214 22.58 3.53 10.43
C ASP A 214 21.23 3.24 9.77
N ARG A 215 20.97 1.99 9.40
CA ARG A 215 19.70 1.57 8.76
C ARG A 215 18.48 1.78 9.65
N ILE A 216 18.59 1.61 10.97
CA ILE A 216 17.50 1.87 11.92
C ILE A 216 17.25 3.37 12.00
N ILE A 217 18.33 4.16 12.01
CA ILE A 217 18.28 5.62 12.00
C ILE A 217 17.61 6.10 10.72
N ASP A 218 18.00 5.57 9.56
CA ASP A 218 17.44 5.92 8.26
C ASP A 218 15.92 5.70 8.22
N VAL A 219 15.41 4.56 8.75
CA VAL A 219 13.97 4.28 8.82
C VAL A 219 13.25 5.33 9.68
N ILE A 220 13.81 5.69 10.83
CA ILE A 220 13.20 6.66 11.75
C ILE A 220 13.14 8.04 11.09
N PHE A 221 14.24 8.47 10.46
CA PHE A 221 14.33 9.80 9.85
C PHE A 221 13.53 9.91 8.55
N THR A 222 13.51 8.87 7.71
CA THR A 222 12.72 8.90 6.47
C THR A 222 11.23 9.06 6.75
N THR A 223 10.71 8.36 7.76
CA THR A 223 9.30 8.53 8.16
C THR A 223 9.01 9.92 8.76
N ALA A 224 9.97 10.51 9.46
CA ALA A 224 9.84 11.87 10.01
C ALA A 224 9.84 12.94 8.90
N VAL A 225 10.75 12.83 7.92
CA VAL A 225 10.86 13.75 6.77
C VAL A 225 9.61 13.69 5.89
N ASP A 226 9.04 12.49 5.70
CA ASP A 226 7.82 12.31 4.91
C ASP A 226 6.61 13.02 5.55
N VAL A 227 6.54 13.06 6.88
CA VAL A 227 5.53 13.83 7.63
C VAL A 227 5.77 15.34 7.47
N GLU A 228 7.01 15.82 7.50
CA GLU A 228 7.33 17.23 7.29
C GLU A 228 7.07 17.69 5.85
N GLN A 229 7.37 16.87 4.84
CA GLN A 229 7.08 17.18 3.43
C GLN A 229 5.57 17.28 3.14
N GLN A 230 4.72 16.51 3.83
CA GLN A 230 3.25 16.67 3.75
C GLN A 230 2.78 18.07 4.15
N ILE A 231 3.56 18.74 5.00
CA ILE A 231 3.25 20.07 5.54
C ILE A 231 3.69 21.20 4.59
N ALA A 232 4.60 20.93 3.66
CA ALA A 232 5.33 21.94 2.88
C ALA A 232 4.89 22.07 1.40
N GLU A 233 3.95 21.28 0.90
CA GLU A 233 3.49 21.36 -0.49
C GLU A 233 2.49 22.51 -0.68
N HIS A 234 3.01 23.71 -0.94
CA HIS A 234 2.25 24.88 -1.34
C HIS A 234 2.66 25.36 -2.75
N PRO A 235 1.75 26.01 -3.50
CA PRO A 235 2.13 26.67 -4.75
C PRO A 235 3.32 27.60 -4.50
N PRO A 236 4.32 27.64 -5.40
CA PRO A 236 5.39 28.60 -5.26
C PRO A 236 4.81 30.02 -5.32
N VAL A 237 5.12 30.84 -4.33
CA VAL A 237 4.87 32.28 -4.37
C VAL A 237 5.83 32.83 -5.42
N GLU A 238 5.33 33.42 -6.50
CA GLU A 238 6.17 34.12 -7.48
C GLU A 238 6.88 35.28 -6.74
N GLU A 239 8.18 35.44 -6.95
CA GLU A 239 9.04 36.43 -6.26
C GLU A 239 8.69 37.90 -6.56
N GLY A 240 7.48 38.18 -7.08
CA GLY A 240 6.98 39.52 -7.42
C GLY A 240 6.16 40.23 -6.35
N ASP A 241 5.55 39.52 -5.41
CA ASP A 241 4.65 40.10 -4.40
C ASP A 241 5.30 40.18 -3.02
N LYS A 242 6.27 41.07 -2.89
CA LYS A 242 6.84 41.47 -1.60
C LYS A 242 6.09 42.65 -0.95
N GLU A 243 4.78 42.57 -0.88
CA GLU A 243 4.02 43.46 0.05
C GLU A 243 2.62 42.90 0.19
N HIS A 244 2.38 42.06 1.19
CA HIS A 244 1.18 41.99 2.02
C HIS A 244 1.14 40.69 2.82
N GLY A 245 1.30 40.86 4.13
CA GLY A 245 0.68 40.00 5.15
C GLY A 245 1.10 38.54 5.20
N THR A 246 1.73 38.16 6.29
CA THR A 246 1.83 36.76 6.76
C THR A 246 0.45 36.11 6.72
N PHE A 247 0.11 35.43 5.60
CA PHE A 247 -1.06 34.56 5.52
C PHE A 247 -0.81 33.38 6.47
N LYS A 248 -1.49 33.38 7.60
CA LYS A 248 -1.75 32.15 8.37
C LYS A 248 -2.66 31.29 7.48
N GLN A 249 -2.06 30.48 6.61
CA GLN A 249 -2.82 29.48 5.85
C GLN A 249 -3.31 28.42 6.84
N ASP A 250 -4.63 28.31 6.98
CA ASP A 250 -5.26 27.20 7.67
C ASP A 250 -4.79 25.88 7.02
N ARG A 251 -4.04 25.10 7.77
CA ARG A 251 -3.56 23.79 7.34
C ARG A 251 -4.77 22.86 7.25
N THR A 252 -5.02 22.31 6.07
CA THR A 252 -6.05 21.28 5.91
C THR A 252 -5.64 20.04 6.68
N ASP A 253 -6.56 19.46 7.45
CA ASP A 253 -6.36 18.24 8.22
C ASP A 253 -5.87 17.10 7.31
N PRO A 254 -4.71 16.48 7.58
CA PRO A 254 -4.17 15.37 6.81
C PRO A 254 -5.13 14.17 6.72
N ASP A 255 -5.91 13.91 7.78
CA ASP A 255 -6.86 12.82 7.82
C ASP A 255 -8.06 13.10 6.89
N LEU A 256 -8.51 14.35 6.81
CA LEU A 256 -9.53 14.78 5.86
C LEU A 256 -9.04 14.62 4.41
N LEU A 257 -7.81 15.02 4.11
CA LEU A 257 -7.20 14.84 2.78
C LEU A 257 -7.09 13.36 2.41
N SER A 258 -6.71 12.51 3.38
CA SER A 258 -6.63 11.07 3.18
C SER A 258 -8.01 10.46 2.91
N ALA A 259 -9.03 10.83 3.67
CA ALA A 259 -10.41 10.37 3.48
C ALA A 259 -10.94 10.77 2.08
N LYS A 260 -10.75 12.04 1.69
CA LYS A 260 -11.16 12.56 0.38
C LYS A 260 -10.45 11.87 -0.78
N ARG A 261 -9.20 11.51 -0.61
CA ARG A 261 -8.44 10.74 -1.60
C ARG A 261 -9.02 9.34 -1.80
N VAL A 262 -9.31 8.63 -0.72
CA VAL A 262 -9.94 7.30 -0.78
C VAL A 262 -11.30 7.38 -1.47
N GLU A 263 -12.14 8.33 -1.10
CA GLU A 263 -13.45 8.56 -1.72
C GLU A 263 -13.36 8.74 -3.24
N ALA A 264 -12.43 9.59 -3.71
CA ALA A 264 -12.21 9.83 -5.13
C ALA A 264 -11.73 8.57 -5.88
N VAL A 265 -10.77 7.84 -5.28
CA VAL A 265 -10.25 6.59 -5.86
C VAL A 265 -11.32 5.52 -5.94
N GLU A 266 -12.14 5.36 -4.90
CA GLU A 266 -13.23 4.38 -4.90
C GLU A 266 -14.33 4.72 -5.92
N ALA A 267 -14.68 6.00 -6.07
CA ALA A 267 -15.63 6.44 -7.09
C ALA A 267 -15.11 6.14 -8.50
N PHE A 268 -13.83 6.44 -8.75
CA PHE A 268 -13.18 6.13 -10.03
C PHE A 268 -13.07 4.63 -10.28
N ALA A 269 -12.67 3.85 -9.28
CA ALA A 269 -12.57 2.40 -9.35
C ALA A 269 -13.93 1.76 -9.72
N ARG A 270 -15.02 2.20 -9.06
CA ARG A 270 -16.40 1.78 -9.40
C ARG A 270 -16.76 2.13 -10.85
N ALA A 271 -16.46 3.35 -11.30
CA ALA A 271 -16.75 3.77 -12.68
C ALA A 271 -15.97 2.95 -13.73
N LYS A 272 -14.79 2.44 -13.38
CA LYS A 272 -13.96 1.60 -14.24
C LYS A 272 -14.18 0.09 -14.04
N GLY A 273 -15.02 -0.34 -13.09
CA GLY A 273 -15.22 -1.75 -12.75
C GLY A 273 -13.93 -2.43 -12.28
N LYS A 274 -13.08 -1.69 -11.55
CA LYS A 274 -11.79 -2.15 -11.05
C LYS A 274 -11.79 -2.20 -9.52
N GLU A 275 -11.06 -3.17 -8.97
CA GLU A 275 -10.73 -3.22 -7.55
C GLU A 275 -9.31 -2.67 -7.36
N LEU A 276 -9.19 -1.64 -6.52
CA LEU A 276 -7.92 -0.99 -6.25
C LEU A 276 -7.57 -1.13 -4.77
N VAL A 277 -6.31 -1.46 -4.51
CA VAL A 277 -5.74 -1.47 -3.17
C VAL A 277 -4.70 -0.35 -3.05
N ARG A 278 -4.56 0.16 -1.83
CA ARG A 278 -3.59 1.21 -1.56
C ARG A 278 -2.16 0.65 -1.66
N TYR A 279 -1.34 1.32 -2.45
CA TYR A 279 0.11 1.06 -2.52
C TYR A 279 0.87 2.00 -1.59
N SER A 280 0.60 3.31 -1.66
CA SER A 280 1.19 4.33 -0.80
C SER A 280 0.13 5.39 -0.42
N ARG A 281 0.54 6.52 0.12
CA ARG A 281 -0.37 7.62 0.48
C ARG A 281 -1.24 8.07 -0.69
N THR A 282 -0.65 8.23 -1.87
CA THR A 282 -1.32 8.75 -3.07
C THR A 282 -1.47 7.73 -4.19
N LEU A 283 -0.80 6.58 -4.10
CA LEU A 283 -0.72 5.59 -5.15
C LEU A 283 -1.59 4.37 -4.84
N PHE A 284 -2.29 3.87 -5.88
CA PHE A 284 -3.20 2.73 -5.81
C PHE A 284 -3.02 1.85 -7.05
N TRP A 285 -3.23 0.55 -6.91
CA TRP A 285 -3.16 -0.38 -8.03
C TRP A 285 -4.18 -1.52 -7.91
N SER A 286 -4.42 -2.21 -9.02
CA SER A 286 -5.13 -3.49 -9.03
C SER A 286 -4.24 -4.61 -8.48
N ALA A 287 -4.83 -5.71 -8.03
CA ALA A 287 -4.09 -6.85 -7.47
C ALA A 287 -3.05 -7.44 -8.44
N ASP A 288 -3.28 -7.34 -9.75
CA ASP A 288 -2.35 -7.73 -10.82
C ASP A 288 -1.33 -6.65 -11.20
N LYS A 289 -1.37 -5.50 -10.52
CA LYS A 289 -0.48 -4.33 -10.71
C LYS A 289 -0.53 -3.70 -12.11
N THR A 290 -1.47 -4.08 -12.96
CA THR A 290 -1.58 -3.59 -14.35
C THR A 290 -2.34 -2.28 -14.45
N PHE A 291 -3.32 -2.04 -13.58
CA PHE A 291 -4.08 -0.80 -13.49
C PHE A 291 -3.58 0.03 -12.33
N ARG A 292 -3.11 1.25 -12.60
CA ARG A 292 -2.46 2.09 -11.60
C ARG A 292 -3.07 3.49 -11.54
N VAL A 293 -3.19 4.01 -10.33
CA VAL A 293 -3.80 5.31 -10.07
C VAL A 293 -2.93 6.09 -9.10
N CYS A 294 -2.65 7.33 -9.43
CA CYS A 294 -2.15 8.33 -8.51
C CYS A 294 -3.26 9.34 -8.25
N CYS A 295 -3.60 9.61 -6.98
CA CYS A 295 -4.65 10.55 -6.62
C CYS A 295 -4.09 11.69 -5.76
N ALA A 296 -4.15 12.91 -6.30
CA ALA A 296 -3.84 14.13 -5.58
C ALA A 296 -5.12 14.94 -5.29
N VAL A 297 -5.18 15.56 -4.12
CA VAL A 297 -6.31 16.37 -3.66
C VAL A 297 -5.83 17.80 -3.41
N SER A 298 -6.51 18.77 -3.97
CA SER A 298 -6.23 20.20 -3.77
C SER A 298 -7.42 20.93 -3.18
N LYS A 299 -7.16 21.81 -2.21
CA LYS A 299 -8.13 22.83 -1.83
C LYS A 299 -8.19 23.92 -2.90
N ARG A 300 -9.24 24.74 -2.88
CA ARG A 300 -9.27 25.98 -3.67
C ARG A 300 -8.31 27.00 -3.06
N TYR A 301 -7.48 27.60 -3.90
CA TYR A 301 -6.67 28.74 -3.52
C TYR A 301 -7.40 30.05 -3.84
N GLU A 302 -7.33 31.02 -2.94
CA GLU A 302 -7.87 32.36 -3.18
C GLU A 302 -6.88 33.13 -4.05
N GLY A 303 -7.37 33.67 -5.18
CA GLY A 303 -6.60 34.43 -6.15
C GLY A 303 -7.14 34.27 -7.55
N ASP A 304 -6.95 35.28 -8.42
CA ASP A 304 -7.60 35.36 -9.74
C ASP A 304 -7.07 34.38 -10.77
N TYR A 305 -5.97 33.66 -10.53
CA TYR A 305 -5.25 33.03 -11.62
C TYR A 305 -5.25 31.50 -11.63
N GLN A 306 -5.21 30.81 -10.48
CA GLN A 306 -5.05 29.35 -10.43
C GLN A 306 -5.80 28.73 -9.24
N PRO A 307 -7.08 28.35 -9.42
CA PRO A 307 -7.90 27.90 -8.29
C PRO A 307 -7.42 26.59 -7.65
N TYR A 308 -6.65 25.75 -8.36
CA TYR A 308 -6.12 24.50 -7.84
C TYR A 308 -4.71 24.23 -8.35
N TRP A 309 -3.90 23.61 -7.51
CA TRP A 309 -2.52 23.27 -7.82
C TRP A 309 -2.14 21.92 -7.23
N TYR A 310 -1.31 21.17 -7.96
CA TYR A 310 -0.82 19.85 -7.56
C TYR A 310 0.67 19.74 -7.92
N ALA A 311 1.46 19.15 -7.00
CA ALA A 311 2.80 18.71 -7.28
C ALA A 311 2.74 17.29 -7.88
N PHE A 312 3.23 17.10 -9.10
CA PHE A 312 3.37 15.78 -9.71
C PHE A 312 4.82 15.33 -9.61
N HIS A 313 5.07 14.29 -8.81
CA HIS A 313 6.42 13.86 -8.44
C HIS A 313 7.02 12.83 -9.41
N PRO A 314 8.37 12.75 -9.56
CA PRO A 314 9.03 11.75 -10.40
C PRO A 314 8.76 10.29 -10.00
N ASN A 315 8.55 10.01 -8.71
CA ASN A 315 8.17 8.69 -8.23
C ASN A 315 6.75 8.30 -8.68
N TRP A 316 5.81 9.25 -8.74
CA TRP A 316 4.47 9.03 -9.29
C TRP A 316 4.51 8.79 -10.79
N ASP A 317 5.35 9.55 -11.51
CA ASP A 317 5.60 9.39 -12.94
C ASP A 317 6.09 7.96 -13.26
N ARG A 318 7.10 7.49 -12.52
CA ARG A 318 7.61 6.13 -12.66
C ARG A 318 6.53 5.09 -12.35
N PHE A 319 5.82 5.25 -11.23
CA PHE A 319 4.76 4.34 -10.84
C PHE A 319 3.67 4.22 -11.91
N LEU A 320 3.18 5.33 -12.45
CA LEU A 320 2.16 5.33 -13.51
C LEU A 320 2.70 4.77 -14.82
N GLY A 321 3.97 5.06 -15.16
CA GLY A 321 4.62 4.59 -16.37
C GLY A 321 4.81 3.07 -16.45
N GLU A 322 4.89 2.39 -15.30
CA GLU A 322 5.00 0.93 -15.24
C GLU A 322 3.65 0.20 -15.35
N GLY A 323 2.53 0.90 -15.28
CA GLY A 323 1.20 0.33 -15.44
C GLY A 323 0.81 0.16 -16.90
N LYS A 324 -0.04 -0.83 -17.19
CA LYS A 324 -0.61 -1.01 -18.54
C LYS A 324 -1.71 0.02 -18.81
N ASP A 325 -2.49 0.37 -17.81
CA ASP A 325 -3.56 1.35 -17.85
C ASP A 325 -3.47 2.20 -16.58
N SER A 326 -3.10 3.47 -16.74
CA SER A 326 -2.74 4.32 -15.60
C SER A 326 -3.37 5.71 -15.69
N TYR A 327 -3.73 6.26 -14.52
CA TYR A 327 -4.44 7.54 -14.42
C TYR A 327 -3.88 8.41 -13.30
N PHE A 328 -3.81 9.72 -13.57
CA PHE A 328 -3.60 10.74 -12.55
C PHE A 328 -4.95 11.38 -12.22
N LEU A 329 -5.43 11.19 -10.98
CA LEU A 329 -6.66 11.78 -10.49
C LEU A 329 -6.38 13.14 -9.86
N LEU A 330 -7.07 14.16 -10.37
CA LEU A 330 -7.04 15.53 -9.87
C LEU A 330 -8.38 15.78 -9.16
N SER A 331 -8.37 15.78 -7.84
CA SER A 331 -9.57 15.96 -7.01
C SER A 331 -9.56 17.34 -6.36
N CYS A 332 -10.67 18.08 -6.49
CA CYS A 332 -10.88 19.40 -5.92
C CYS A 332 -11.81 19.30 -4.72
N MET A 333 -11.39 19.73 -3.52
CA MET A 333 -12.15 19.50 -2.27
C MET A 333 -13.56 20.12 -2.26
N ASP A 334 -13.77 21.19 -3.00
CA ASP A 334 -15.01 21.95 -3.08
C ASP A 334 -15.87 21.64 -4.31
N ARG A 335 -15.51 20.60 -5.10
CA ARG A 335 -16.25 20.19 -6.30
C ARG A 335 -16.75 18.76 -6.20
N ALA A 336 -17.94 18.50 -6.74
CA ALA A 336 -18.49 17.16 -6.88
C ALA A 336 -17.86 16.36 -8.04
N GLU A 337 -17.01 17.00 -8.84
CA GLU A 337 -16.29 16.41 -9.96
C GLU A 337 -14.79 16.32 -9.66
N ALA A 338 -14.19 15.20 -10.07
CA ALA A 338 -12.76 15.04 -10.17
C ALA A 338 -12.39 14.65 -11.62
N TYR A 339 -11.11 14.66 -11.94
CA TYR A 339 -10.63 14.45 -13.31
C TYR A 339 -9.64 13.31 -13.36
N ALA A 340 -9.94 12.28 -14.13
CA ALA A 340 -9.06 11.10 -14.33
C ALA A 340 -8.27 11.27 -15.62
N VAL A 341 -7.12 11.93 -15.55
CA VAL A 341 -6.25 12.16 -16.70
C VAL A 341 -5.49 10.89 -17.03
N PRO A 342 -5.67 10.28 -18.22
CA PRO A 342 -4.87 9.13 -18.62
C PRO A 342 -3.37 9.49 -18.61
N TYR A 343 -2.54 8.58 -18.08
CA TYR A 343 -1.10 8.83 -17.98
C TYR A 343 -0.48 9.11 -19.37
N SER A 344 -0.93 8.45 -20.40
CA SER A 344 -0.48 8.71 -21.79
C SER A 344 -0.72 10.14 -22.26
N VAL A 345 -1.77 10.80 -21.73
CA VAL A 345 -2.06 12.22 -22.03
C VAL A 345 -1.14 13.12 -21.20
N LEU A 346 -0.97 12.81 -19.91
CA LEU A 346 -0.08 13.56 -19.02
C LEU A 346 1.38 13.49 -19.50
N ASP A 347 1.87 12.30 -19.81
CA ASP A 347 3.25 12.08 -20.27
C ASP A 347 3.58 12.85 -21.54
N LYS A 348 2.68 12.89 -22.52
CA LYS A 348 2.83 13.70 -23.75
C LYS A 348 2.95 15.19 -23.47
N ASN A 349 2.28 15.70 -22.43
CA ASN A 349 2.21 17.12 -22.08
C ASN A 349 3.17 17.53 -20.95
N LYS A 350 3.77 16.55 -20.24
CA LYS A 350 4.63 16.75 -19.07
C LYS A 350 5.77 17.76 -19.32
N LYS A 351 6.41 17.71 -20.49
CA LYS A 351 7.49 18.63 -20.86
C LYS A 351 7.04 20.08 -21.02
N SER A 352 5.71 20.31 -21.15
CA SER A 352 5.12 21.63 -21.29
C SER A 352 4.69 22.23 -19.94
N LEU A 353 4.84 21.48 -18.83
CA LEU A 353 4.61 21.95 -17.47
C LEU A 353 5.87 22.61 -16.91
N ASN A 354 5.72 23.57 -16.02
CA ASN A 354 6.82 24.04 -15.20
C ASN A 354 7.29 22.95 -14.27
N MET A 355 8.59 22.96 -13.95
CA MET A 355 9.20 21.98 -13.04
C MET A 355 10.04 22.72 -12.00
N THR A 356 9.86 22.38 -10.74
CA THR A 356 10.84 22.69 -9.69
C THR A 356 11.81 21.52 -9.63
N ASP A 357 13.08 21.83 -9.72
CA ASP A 357 14.18 20.85 -9.59
C ASP A 357 15.23 21.44 -8.67
N ARG A 358 15.22 20.98 -7.41
CA ARG A 358 16.18 21.39 -6.35
C ARG A 358 16.76 20.12 -5.75
N ASN A 359 17.90 20.26 -5.05
CA ASN A 359 18.62 19.11 -4.47
C ASN A 359 17.78 18.25 -3.51
N ASP A 360 16.76 18.84 -2.89
CA ASP A 360 15.90 18.19 -1.90
C ASP A 360 14.52 17.78 -2.45
N ARG A 361 14.09 18.33 -3.60
CA ARG A 361 12.77 18.06 -4.18
C ARG A 361 12.70 18.35 -5.67
N SER A 362 12.03 17.47 -6.41
CA SER A 362 11.71 17.63 -7.83
C SER A 362 10.22 17.32 -8.06
N TYR A 363 9.51 18.17 -8.78
CA TYR A 363 8.12 17.94 -9.20
C TYR A 363 7.70 18.86 -10.34
N TRP A 364 6.74 18.39 -11.15
CA TRP A 364 6.04 19.21 -12.15
C TRP A 364 4.84 19.92 -11.52
N HIS A 365 4.63 21.17 -11.94
CA HIS A 365 3.51 22.00 -11.49
C HIS A 365 2.28 21.71 -12.35
N VAL A 366 1.27 21.05 -11.79
CA VAL A 366 -0.02 20.84 -12.44
C VAL A 366 -1.00 21.85 -11.86
N ALA A 367 -1.06 23.01 -12.49
CA ALA A 367 -1.95 24.10 -12.11
C ALA A 367 -3.21 24.08 -12.97
N LEU A 368 -4.38 24.21 -12.34
CA LEU A 368 -5.65 24.28 -13.05
C LEU A 368 -6.08 25.74 -13.24
N THR A 369 -6.63 26.05 -14.39
CA THR A 369 -7.23 27.35 -14.71
C THR A 369 -8.67 27.16 -15.12
N THR A 370 -9.50 28.16 -14.84
CA THR A 370 -10.90 28.17 -15.28
C THR A 370 -10.97 28.65 -16.73
N MET A 371 -11.73 27.95 -17.54
CA MET A 371 -12.07 28.34 -18.94
C MET A 371 -13.26 29.29 -18.95
N GLU A 372 -13.53 29.92 -20.11
CA GLU A 372 -14.67 30.83 -20.27
C GLU A 372 -16.04 30.16 -20.03
N ASP A 373 -16.14 28.86 -20.30
CA ASP A 373 -17.34 28.05 -20.04
C ASP A 373 -17.45 27.56 -18.59
N GLY A 374 -16.54 27.98 -17.67
CA GLY A 374 -16.47 27.57 -16.27
C GLY A 374 -15.84 26.20 -16.05
N SER A 375 -15.46 25.45 -17.10
CA SER A 375 -14.73 24.20 -16.99
C SER A 375 -13.27 24.42 -16.58
N LEU A 376 -12.60 23.36 -16.09
CA LEU A 376 -11.19 23.41 -15.72
C LEU A 376 -10.29 22.86 -16.84
N ALA A 377 -9.08 23.42 -16.90
CA ALA A 377 -8.02 22.95 -17.80
C ALA A 377 -6.68 22.97 -17.05
N ILE A 378 -5.76 22.05 -17.41
CA ILE A 378 -4.36 22.11 -16.97
C ILE A 378 -3.65 23.19 -17.77
N ASN A 379 -2.97 24.11 -17.07
CA ASN A 379 -2.16 25.14 -17.70
C ASN A 379 -0.81 24.55 -18.15
N LEU A 380 -0.56 24.52 -19.45
CA LEU A 380 0.71 24.10 -20.04
C LEU A 380 1.62 25.35 -20.19
N SER A 381 2.14 25.82 -19.05
CA SER A 381 2.75 27.14 -18.87
C SER A 381 3.91 27.41 -19.84
N ARG A 382 4.70 26.39 -20.21
CA ARG A 382 5.85 26.57 -21.11
C ARG A 382 5.51 26.84 -22.56
N ILE A 383 4.30 26.51 -22.96
CA ILE A 383 3.84 26.67 -24.35
C ILE A 383 2.58 27.55 -24.49
N GLY A 384 2.13 28.13 -23.37
CA GLY A 384 0.95 29.00 -23.35
C GLY A 384 -0.36 28.34 -23.79
N LYS A 385 -0.46 27.00 -23.68
CA LYS A 385 -1.65 26.23 -24.06
C LYS A 385 -2.38 25.72 -22.82
N LYS A 386 -3.63 25.30 -23.01
CA LYS A 386 -4.48 24.72 -21.97
C LYS A 386 -4.94 23.34 -22.40
N LEU A 387 -4.88 22.37 -21.50
CA LEU A 387 -5.41 21.02 -21.70
C LEU A 387 -6.76 20.91 -20.99
N ALA A 388 -7.84 20.90 -21.74
CA ALA A 388 -9.20 20.82 -21.20
C ALA A 388 -9.41 19.52 -20.41
N LEU A 389 -9.99 19.62 -19.21
CA LEU A 389 -10.24 18.49 -18.32
C LEU A 389 -11.64 17.88 -18.42
N LYS A 390 -12.58 18.58 -19.05
CA LYS A 390 -13.96 18.13 -19.23
C LYS A 390 -14.09 16.69 -19.78
N PRO A 391 -13.27 16.21 -20.73
CA PRO A 391 -13.34 14.83 -21.22
C PRO A 391 -12.95 13.77 -20.18
N PHE A 392 -12.28 14.16 -19.11
CA PHE A 392 -11.75 13.28 -18.05
C PHE A 392 -12.54 13.40 -16.75
N ALA A 393 -13.63 14.17 -16.75
CA ALA A 393 -14.44 14.40 -15.55
C ALA A 393 -15.21 13.14 -15.14
N PHE A 394 -15.29 12.91 -13.81
CA PHE A 394 -16.17 11.92 -13.21
C PHE A 394 -16.71 12.44 -11.87
N GLY A 395 -17.91 11.99 -11.50
CA GLY A 395 -18.49 12.34 -10.20
C GLY A 395 -17.83 11.52 -9.07
N TRP A 396 -17.51 12.16 -7.94
CA TRP A 396 -16.87 11.48 -6.80
C TRP A 396 -17.47 11.80 -5.45
N SER A 397 -18.04 12.96 -5.24
CA SER A 397 -18.66 13.37 -3.97
C SER A 397 -20.07 13.86 -4.21
N ALA A 398 -21.03 13.45 -3.37
CA ALA A 398 -22.25 14.22 -3.21
C ALA A 398 -21.84 15.55 -2.55
N ALA A 399 -22.13 16.68 -3.18
CA ALA A 399 -21.78 18.00 -2.68
C ALA A 399 -22.19 18.14 -1.21
N THR A 400 -21.26 17.94 -0.28
CA THR A 400 -21.42 18.44 1.07
C THR A 400 -21.33 19.96 0.95
N LYS A 401 -22.47 20.64 1.10
CA LYS A 401 -22.48 22.09 1.28
C LYS A 401 -21.45 22.40 2.34
N ALA A 402 -20.46 23.22 1.97
CA ALA A 402 -19.54 23.79 2.95
C ALA A 402 -20.35 24.51 4.05
N PRO A 403 -19.96 24.41 5.32
CA PRO A 403 -20.58 25.15 6.39
C PRO A 403 -20.44 26.65 6.18
#